data_b7282af1802cbc8d34c2a4b561ef832c
#
_entry.id   b7282af1802cbc8d34c2a4b561ef832c
#
_cell.length_a   1.000
_cell.length_b   1.000
_cell.length_c   1.000
_cell.angle_alpha   90.00
_cell.angle_beta   90.00
_cell.angle_gamma   90.00
#
_symmetry.space_group_name_H-M   'P 1'
#
loop_
_entity.id
_entity.type
_entity.pdbx_description
1 polymer ?
#
loop_
_entity_poly.entity_id
_entity_poly.type
_entity_poly.pdbx_seq_one_letter_code
_entity_poly.pdbx_strand_id
1 'polypeptide(L)'
;MRRAFSAAVILLMLGFSAWAQQTAPPKPSSGPSDFKIGGAVTTPLDLTAADLKAMSRKTLRVDNAHSKKTEVYEGVLFEDLLQKAGVPQGEGLRGQAMATYVLVEAADNYRVVFALEEFNSSFMDSEIIVADTMDGAPIPGALGPFRLVAPHEKRPARWVEMVKSLTVVRVPN
;
A
#
# COMPACT_ATOMS: atom_id res chain seq x y z
N MET A 1 -35.10 76.54 -22.78
CA MET A 1 -33.89 76.30 -21.92
C MET A 1 -34.22 75.23 -20.87
N ARG A 2 -33.68 74.08 -21.02
CA ARG A 2 -33.47 73.05 -19.93
C ARG A 2 -32.88 71.81 -20.58
N ARG A 3 -31.59 71.65 -20.32
CA ARG A 3 -30.78 70.51 -20.79
C ARG A 3 -31.02 69.33 -19.85
N ALA A 4 -31.46 68.19 -20.39
CA ALA A 4 -31.54 66.95 -19.65
C ALA A 4 -30.25 66.15 -19.89
N PHE A 5 -29.51 65.84 -18.80
CA PHE A 5 -28.36 64.97 -18.81
C PHE A 5 -28.86 63.51 -18.63
N SER A 6 -28.61 62.69 -19.63
CA SER A 6 -28.77 61.22 -19.51
C SER A 6 -27.53 60.64 -18.92
N ALA A 7 -27.64 60.05 -17.73
CA ALA A 7 -26.59 59.28 -17.12
C ALA A 7 -26.65 57.82 -17.63
N ALA A 8 -25.63 57.40 -18.37
CA ALA A 8 -25.46 56.01 -18.75
C ALA A 8 -24.82 55.21 -17.59
N VAL A 9 -25.55 54.28 -17.04
CA VAL A 9 -25.04 53.30 -16.05
C VAL A 9 -24.36 52.17 -16.81
N ILE A 10 -23.05 52.11 -16.75
CA ILE A 10 -22.24 50.96 -17.26
C ILE A 10 -22.22 49.92 -16.16
N LEU A 11 -22.94 48.80 -16.35
CA LEU A 11 -22.93 47.63 -15.47
C LEU A 11 -21.69 46.77 -15.80
N LEU A 12 -20.67 46.83 -14.95
CA LEU A 12 -19.45 46.03 -15.09
C LEU A 12 -19.75 44.61 -14.55
N MET A 13 -19.94 43.64 -15.44
CA MET A 13 -20.06 42.23 -15.09
C MET A 13 -18.64 41.67 -14.82
N LEU A 14 -18.28 41.54 -13.53
CA LEU A 14 -17.08 40.82 -13.09
C LEU A 14 -17.35 39.33 -13.20
N GLY A 15 -16.89 38.74 -14.30
CA GLY A 15 -16.82 37.28 -14.46
C GLY A 15 -15.83 36.66 -13.48
N PHE A 16 -16.31 35.98 -12.44
CA PHE A 16 -15.51 35.11 -11.62
C PHE A 16 -15.19 33.83 -12.41
N SER A 17 -14.00 33.77 -13.00
CA SER A 17 -13.44 32.53 -13.52
C SER A 17 -13.00 31.68 -12.34
N ALA A 18 -13.82 30.70 -11.94
CA ALA A 18 -13.42 29.65 -11.00
C ALA A 18 -12.37 28.76 -11.69
N TRP A 19 -11.12 29.00 -11.40
CA TRP A 19 -10.05 28.05 -11.76
C TRP A 19 -10.23 26.83 -10.88
N ALA A 20 -10.70 25.73 -11.49
CA ALA A 20 -10.63 24.42 -10.88
C ALA A 20 -9.16 24.11 -10.60
N GLN A 21 -8.76 24.13 -9.34
CA GLN A 21 -7.46 23.61 -8.89
C GLN A 21 -7.45 22.11 -9.16
N GLN A 22 -6.86 21.75 -10.29
CA GLN A 22 -6.49 20.39 -10.60
C GLN A 22 -5.41 20.00 -9.60
N THR A 23 -5.78 19.24 -8.57
CA THR A 23 -4.82 18.65 -7.65
C THR A 23 -3.94 17.70 -8.46
N ALA A 24 -2.70 18.10 -8.68
CA ALA A 24 -1.70 17.24 -9.30
C ALA A 24 -1.58 15.96 -8.48
N PRO A 25 -1.35 14.79 -9.13
CA PRO A 25 -1.09 13.55 -8.40
C PRO A 25 0.06 13.76 -7.42
N PRO A 26 0.02 13.19 -6.22
CA PRO A 26 1.06 13.36 -5.22
C PRO A 26 2.42 12.96 -5.83
N LYS A 27 3.37 13.88 -5.81
CA LYS A 27 4.74 13.66 -6.22
C LYS A 27 5.32 12.57 -5.31
N PRO A 28 5.99 11.54 -5.84
CA PRO A 28 6.65 10.54 -5.00
C PRO A 28 7.58 11.25 -4.01
N SER A 29 7.54 10.80 -2.75
CA SER A 29 8.32 11.39 -1.67
C SER A 29 9.82 11.24 -1.99
N SER A 30 10.58 12.33 -1.84
CA SER A 30 12.01 12.40 -2.17
C SER A 30 12.92 12.00 -0.99
N GLY A 31 12.39 11.24 -0.03
CA GLY A 31 13.14 10.66 1.09
C GLY A 31 13.74 9.28 0.76
N PRO A 32 14.67 8.76 1.59
CA PRO A 32 15.10 7.38 1.45
C PRO A 32 13.88 6.46 1.57
N SER A 33 13.72 5.52 0.62
CA SER A 33 12.62 4.56 0.68
C SER A 33 12.89 3.53 1.77
N ASP A 34 11.90 3.32 2.63
CA ASP A 34 11.95 2.32 3.68
C ASP A 34 11.44 0.95 3.19
N PHE A 35 10.69 0.95 2.08
CA PHE A 35 10.02 -0.22 1.55
C PHE A 35 9.94 -0.19 0.03
N LYS A 36 10.38 -1.26 -0.63
CA LYS A 36 10.44 -1.35 -2.10
C LYS A 36 9.58 -2.46 -2.66
N ILE A 37 8.91 -2.21 -3.77
CA ILE A 37 8.21 -3.24 -4.54
C ILE A 37 8.73 -3.20 -5.97
N GLY A 38 9.23 -4.33 -6.46
CA GLY A 38 9.84 -4.44 -7.77
C GLY A 38 9.67 -5.81 -8.42
N GLY A 39 10.48 -6.07 -9.44
CA GLY A 39 10.43 -7.31 -10.22
C GLY A 39 9.44 -7.22 -11.37
N ALA A 40 8.62 -8.26 -11.58
CA ALA A 40 7.63 -8.35 -12.67
C ALA A 40 6.37 -7.53 -12.35
N VAL A 41 6.53 -6.23 -12.14
CA VAL A 41 5.47 -5.24 -11.86
C VAL A 41 5.40 -4.21 -12.99
N THR A 42 4.22 -3.61 -13.18
CA THR A 42 4.06 -2.52 -14.17
C THR A 42 4.62 -1.20 -13.62
N THR A 43 4.48 -0.97 -12.33
CA THR A 43 4.89 0.27 -11.66
C THR A 43 5.70 -0.09 -10.41
N PRO A 44 7.04 -0.08 -10.48
CA PRO A 44 7.87 -0.24 -9.29
C PRO A 44 7.57 0.85 -8.27
N LEU A 45 7.55 0.51 -6.99
CA LEU A 45 7.23 1.42 -5.90
C LEU A 45 8.42 1.53 -4.95
N ASP A 46 8.74 2.79 -4.60
CA ASP A 46 9.64 3.15 -3.52
C ASP A 46 8.82 3.94 -2.50
N LEU A 47 8.50 3.33 -1.37
CA LEU A 47 7.57 3.86 -0.37
C LEU A 47 8.32 4.21 0.91
N THR A 48 7.97 5.35 1.49
CA THR A 48 8.36 5.71 2.85
C THR A 48 7.34 5.20 3.85
N ALA A 49 7.67 5.21 5.14
CA ALA A 49 6.72 4.93 6.21
C ALA A 49 5.50 5.86 6.16
N ALA A 50 5.68 7.12 5.74
CA ALA A 50 4.60 8.08 5.58
C ALA A 50 3.65 7.70 4.42
N ASP A 51 4.19 7.21 3.30
CA ASP A 51 3.40 6.75 2.16
C ASP A 51 2.52 5.56 2.55
N LEU A 52 3.08 4.58 3.29
CA LEU A 52 2.32 3.43 3.79
C LEU A 52 1.22 3.85 4.77
N LYS A 53 1.50 4.80 5.66
CA LYS A 53 0.49 5.33 6.60
C LYS A 53 -0.65 6.08 5.92
N ALA A 54 -0.42 6.67 4.76
CA ALA A 54 -1.43 7.36 3.96
C ALA A 54 -2.34 6.43 3.14
N MET A 55 -2.02 5.13 3.04
CA MET A 55 -2.82 4.13 2.35
C MET A 55 -3.99 3.63 3.22
N SER A 56 -4.93 2.90 2.60
CA SER A 56 -6.00 2.22 3.34
C SER A 56 -5.44 1.32 4.43
N ARG A 57 -5.97 1.47 5.66
CA ARG A 57 -5.47 0.73 6.82
C ARG A 57 -6.36 -0.48 7.10
N LYS A 58 -5.71 -1.59 7.43
CA LYS A 58 -6.35 -2.81 7.92
C LYS A 58 -5.86 -3.14 9.32
N THR A 59 -6.78 -3.55 10.19
CA THR A 59 -6.47 -4.01 11.55
C THR A 59 -6.72 -5.51 11.64
N LEU A 60 -5.71 -6.25 12.09
CA LEU A 60 -5.79 -7.68 12.35
C LEU A 60 -5.58 -7.97 13.84
N ARG A 61 -6.42 -8.85 14.39
CA ARG A 61 -6.26 -9.38 15.75
C ARG A 61 -5.76 -10.81 15.64
N VAL A 62 -4.65 -11.10 16.27
CA VAL A 62 -3.98 -12.40 16.16
C VAL A 62 -3.63 -12.94 17.54
N ASP A 63 -4.04 -14.16 17.81
CA ASP A 63 -3.64 -14.86 19.02
C ASP A 63 -2.23 -15.43 18.83
N ASN A 64 -1.26 -14.79 19.48
CA ASN A 64 0.13 -15.21 19.44
C ASN A 64 0.32 -16.42 20.36
N ALA A 65 0.52 -17.59 19.76
CA ALA A 65 0.69 -18.85 20.50
C ALA A 65 1.94 -18.84 21.41
N HIS A 66 2.94 -18.03 21.11
CA HIS A 66 4.18 -17.93 21.89
C HIS A 66 4.00 -17.02 23.11
N SER A 67 3.46 -15.81 22.93
CA SER A 67 3.22 -14.86 24.02
C SER A 67 1.95 -15.18 24.81
N LYS A 68 1.06 -16.04 24.27
CA LYS A 68 -0.30 -16.36 24.78
C LYS A 68 -1.17 -15.10 24.94
N LYS A 69 -0.95 -14.11 24.12
CA LYS A 69 -1.69 -12.85 24.10
C LYS A 69 -2.28 -12.61 22.72
N THR A 70 -3.42 -11.94 22.69
CA THR A 70 -3.95 -11.37 21.46
C THR A 70 -3.17 -10.08 21.16
N GLU A 71 -2.53 -10.03 20.01
CA GLU A 71 -1.80 -8.86 19.48
C GLU A 71 -2.65 -8.21 18.40
N VAL A 72 -2.64 -6.88 18.35
CA VAL A 72 -3.39 -6.09 17.37
C VAL A 72 -2.40 -5.42 16.43
N TYR A 73 -2.46 -5.81 15.16
CA TYR A 73 -1.61 -5.24 14.10
C TYR A 73 -2.40 -4.31 13.21
N GLU A 74 -1.81 -3.18 12.84
CA GLU A 74 -2.35 -2.27 11.83
C GLU A 74 -1.33 -2.07 10.70
N GLY A 75 -1.82 -2.08 9.48
CA GLY A 75 -0.97 -1.98 8.30
C GLY A 75 -1.76 -1.83 7.02
N VAL A 76 -1.10 -2.08 5.90
CA VAL A 76 -1.68 -2.05 4.56
C VAL A 76 -1.87 -3.49 4.09
N LEU A 77 -3.02 -3.79 3.45
CA LEU A 77 -3.23 -5.07 2.80
C LEU A 77 -2.15 -5.32 1.75
N PHE A 78 -1.61 -6.53 1.76
CA PHE A 78 -0.59 -6.91 0.78
C PHE A 78 -1.16 -6.87 -0.64
N GLU A 79 -2.41 -7.26 -0.83
CA GLU A 79 -3.15 -7.17 -2.08
C GLU A 79 -3.18 -5.74 -2.62
N ASP A 80 -3.45 -4.72 -1.77
CA ASP A 80 -3.49 -3.30 -2.16
C ASP A 80 -2.12 -2.80 -2.65
N LEU A 81 -1.05 -3.26 -2.01
CA LEU A 81 0.33 -2.94 -2.41
C LEU A 81 0.66 -3.53 -3.77
N LEU A 82 0.29 -4.79 -4.01
CA LEU A 82 0.49 -5.46 -5.30
C LEU A 82 -0.36 -4.82 -6.40
N GLN A 83 -1.61 -4.48 -6.10
CA GLN A 83 -2.49 -3.78 -7.04
C GLN A 83 -1.91 -2.42 -7.44
N LYS A 84 -1.41 -1.64 -6.47
CA LYS A 84 -0.74 -0.36 -6.71
C LYS A 84 0.51 -0.51 -7.58
N ALA A 85 1.24 -1.62 -7.45
CA ALA A 85 2.39 -1.96 -8.28
C ALA A 85 1.99 -2.48 -9.68
N GLY A 86 0.68 -2.63 -9.96
CA GLY A 86 0.17 -3.10 -11.25
C GLY A 86 0.31 -4.60 -11.46
N VAL A 87 0.32 -5.38 -10.38
CA VAL A 87 0.30 -6.85 -10.42
C VAL A 87 -1.13 -7.31 -10.70
N PRO A 88 -1.37 -8.29 -11.59
CA PRO A 88 -2.70 -8.84 -11.84
C PRO A 88 -3.38 -9.34 -10.58
N GLN A 89 -4.66 -9.02 -10.42
CA GLN A 89 -5.50 -9.41 -9.29
C GLN A 89 -6.84 -9.99 -9.78
N GLY A 90 -7.55 -10.69 -8.91
CA GLY A 90 -8.88 -11.23 -9.19
C GLY A 90 -8.91 -12.09 -10.45
N GLU A 91 -9.82 -11.80 -11.38
CA GLU A 91 -9.97 -12.54 -12.65
C GLU A 91 -8.75 -12.45 -13.56
N GLY A 92 -7.89 -11.46 -13.39
CA GLY A 92 -6.61 -11.33 -14.11
C GLY A 92 -5.56 -12.34 -13.66
N LEU A 93 -5.74 -12.96 -12.50
CA LEU A 93 -4.84 -13.97 -11.94
C LEU A 93 -5.22 -15.36 -12.46
N ARG A 94 -4.86 -15.64 -13.74
CA ARG A 94 -5.16 -16.90 -14.42
C ARG A 94 -4.09 -17.28 -15.44
N GLY A 95 -4.08 -18.53 -15.85
CA GLY A 95 -3.14 -19.05 -16.85
C GLY A 95 -1.70 -18.86 -16.36
N GLN A 96 -0.85 -18.25 -17.19
CA GLN A 96 0.56 -18.03 -16.86
C GLN A 96 0.77 -17.11 -15.63
N ALA A 97 -0.19 -16.22 -15.30
CA ALA A 97 -0.08 -15.38 -14.11
C ALA A 97 -0.07 -16.20 -12.82
N MET A 98 -0.65 -17.42 -12.82
CA MET A 98 -0.60 -18.36 -11.70
C MET A 98 0.82 -18.89 -11.40
N ALA A 99 1.74 -18.82 -12.36
CA ALA A 99 3.15 -19.17 -12.17
C ALA A 99 3.96 -17.94 -11.71
N THR A 100 3.41 -17.18 -10.77
CA THR A 100 4.03 -15.97 -10.21
C THR A 100 4.13 -16.12 -8.69
N TYR A 101 5.26 -15.72 -8.13
CA TYR A 101 5.45 -15.68 -6.70
C TYR A 101 6.00 -14.31 -6.25
N VAL A 102 5.86 -14.03 -4.98
CA VAL A 102 6.45 -12.85 -4.34
C VAL A 102 7.52 -13.28 -3.37
N LEU A 103 8.74 -12.82 -3.60
CA LEU A 103 9.85 -12.93 -2.67
C LEU A 103 9.79 -11.73 -1.71
N VAL A 104 9.58 -12.01 -0.43
CA VAL A 104 9.63 -11.03 0.65
C VAL A 104 11.01 -11.08 1.29
N GLU A 105 11.68 -9.94 1.38
CA GLU A 105 13.01 -9.84 1.98
C GLU A 105 13.00 -8.90 3.18
N ALA A 106 13.67 -9.33 4.25
CA ALA A 106 13.94 -8.56 5.45
C ALA A 106 15.29 -7.84 5.41
N ALA A 107 15.50 -6.91 6.32
CA ALA A 107 16.76 -6.17 6.44
C ALA A 107 17.94 -7.07 6.88
N ASP A 108 17.68 -8.16 7.60
CA ASP A 108 18.66 -9.17 8.03
C ASP A 108 18.95 -10.25 6.97
N ASN A 109 18.39 -10.07 5.74
CA ASN A 109 18.44 -11.01 4.63
C ASN A 109 17.58 -12.28 4.80
N TYR A 110 16.70 -12.33 5.80
CA TYR A 110 15.68 -13.37 5.84
C TYR A 110 14.77 -13.28 4.62
N ARG A 111 14.40 -14.41 4.03
CA ARG A 111 13.63 -14.46 2.80
C ARG A 111 12.52 -15.49 2.87
N VAL A 112 11.35 -15.12 2.40
CA VAL A 112 10.19 -16.00 2.30
C VAL A 112 9.53 -15.84 0.94
N VAL A 113 9.04 -16.95 0.39
CA VAL A 113 8.28 -16.96 -0.87
C VAL A 113 6.82 -17.23 -0.57
N PHE A 114 5.96 -16.46 -1.25
CA PHE A 114 4.52 -16.67 -1.31
C PHE A 114 4.10 -16.83 -2.77
N ALA A 115 3.20 -17.74 -3.05
CA ALA A 115 2.53 -17.75 -4.33
C ALA A 115 1.64 -16.51 -4.45
N LEU A 116 1.48 -15.95 -5.66
CA LEU A 116 0.77 -14.69 -5.83
C LEU A 116 -0.71 -14.78 -5.39
N GLU A 117 -1.34 -15.91 -5.63
CA GLU A 117 -2.73 -16.19 -5.23
C GLU A 117 -2.96 -16.19 -3.71
N GLU A 118 -1.91 -16.40 -2.90
CA GLU A 118 -2.03 -16.36 -1.44
C GLU A 118 -2.40 -14.96 -0.90
N PHE A 119 -2.20 -13.92 -1.69
CA PHE A 119 -2.55 -12.54 -1.34
C PHE A 119 -3.88 -12.09 -1.92
N ASN A 120 -4.52 -12.91 -2.74
CA ASN A 120 -5.71 -12.50 -3.47
C ASN A 120 -6.98 -12.99 -2.79
N SER A 121 -7.86 -12.05 -2.43
CA SER A 121 -9.13 -12.31 -1.76
C SER A 121 -10.11 -13.19 -2.56
N SER A 122 -9.91 -13.34 -3.88
CA SER A 122 -10.71 -14.27 -4.71
C SER A 122 -10.27 -15.72 -4.58
N PHE A 123 -9.09 -15.99 -4.02
CA PHE A 123 -8.54 -17.35 -3.87
C PHE A 123 -8.42 -17.78 -2.40
N MET A 124 -8.17 -16.83 -1.51
CA MET A 124 -7.89 -17.11 -0.10
C MET A 124 -8.71 -16.21 0.81
N ASP A 125 -9.32 -16.79 1.83
CA ASP A 125 -10.00 -16.04 2.89
C ASP A 125 -9.01 -15.38 3.88
N SER A 126 -7.72 -15.36 3.54
CA SER A 126 -6.67 -14.86 4.41
C SER A 126 -6.29 -13.43 4.07
N GLU A 127 -6.32 -12.57 5.07
CA GLU A 127 -5.81 -11.20 4.94
C GLU A 127 -4.36 -11.15 5.43
N ILE A 128 -3.43 -10.87 4.52
CA ILE A 128 -2.02 -10.66 4.85
C ILE A 128 -1.74 -9.16 4.77
N ILE A 129 -1.09 -8.60 5.78
CA ILE A 129 -0.77 -7.17 5.83
C ILE A 129 0.74 -6.93 5.99
N VAL A 130 1.19 -5.79 5.50
CA VAL A 130 2.45 -5.17 5.91
C VAL A 130 2.11 -4.20 7.02
N ALA A 131 2.37 -4.62 8.26
CA ALA A 131 2.07 -3.85 9.45
C ALA A 131 3.22 -2.90 9.80
N ASP A 132 2.87 -1.73 10.32
CA ASP A 132 3.80 -0.74 10.90
C ASP A 132 3.46 -0.40 12.36
N THR A 133 2.33 -0.92 12.85
CA THR A 133 1.80 -0.66 14.19
C THR A 133 1.41 -1.98 14.85
N MET A 134 1.75 -2.12 16.12
CA MET A 134 1.39 -3.25 16.98
C MET A 134 0.90 -2.71 18.33
N ASP A 135 -0.29 -3.15 18.77
CA ASP A 135 -0.95 -2.73 20.01
C ASP A 135 -1.02 -1.20 20.20
N GLY A 136 -1.31 -0.48 19.08
CA GLY A 136 -1.46 0.98 19.05
C GLY A 136 -0.15 1.78 19.05
N ALA A 137 1.01 1.11 18.99
CA ALA A 137 2.33 1.74 18.95
C ALA A 137 3.11 1.32 17.67
N PRO A 138 4.08 2.10 17.21
CA PRO A 138 4.99 1.66 16.15
C PRO A 138 5.65 0.32 16.50
N ILE A 139 5.81 -0.55 15.49
CA ILE A 139 6.46 -1.85 15.71
C ILE A 139 7.88 -1.62 16.29
N PRO A 140 8.26 -2.32 17.39
CA PRO A 140 9.57 -2.17 18.00
C PRO A 140 10.70 -2.43 16.99
N GLY A 141 11.81 -1.69 17.12
CA GLY A 141 12.93 -1.71 16.15
C GLY A 141 13.52 -3.08 15.85
N ALA A 142 13.47 -4.01 16.82
CA ALA A 142 13.92 -5.39 16.61
C ALA A 142 13.00 -6.20 15.66
N LEU A 143 11.73 -5.78 15.49
CA LEU A 143 10.73 -6.44 14.64
C LEU A 143 10.32 -5.57 13.44
N GLY A 144 10.64 -4.29 13.49
CA GLY A 144 10.17 -3.25 12.57
C GLY A 144 11.26 -2.64 11.69
N PRO A 145 10.94 -1.54 10.98
CA PRO A 145 9.70 -0.76 11.09
C PRO A 145 8.46 -1.45 10.50
N PHE A 146 8.63 -2.43 9.60
CA PHE A 146 7.54 -3.14 8.93
C PHE A 146 7.63 -4.63 9.22
N ARG A 147 6.48 -5.24 9.44
CA ARG A 147 6.34 -6.68 9.64
C ARG A 147 5.27 -7.24 8.72
N LEU A 148 5.56 -8.35 8.04
CA LEU A 148 4.54 -9.12 7.36
C LEU A 148 3.78 -9.96 8.39
N VAL A 149 2.45 -9.80 8.43
CA VAL A 149 1.55 -10.53 9.32
C VAL A 149 0.62 -11.39 8.50
N ALA A 150 0.73 -12.71 8.67
CA ALA A 150 -0.04 -13.73 7.95
C ALA A 150 -0.78 -14.63 8.95
N PRO A 151 -1.98 -14.24 9.42
CA PRO A 151 -2.68 -14.88 10.55
C PRO A 151 -3.01 -16.35 10.35
N HIS A 152 -3.18 -16.81 9.11
CA HIS A 152 -3.53 -18.19 8.80
C HIS A 152 -2.35 -19.17 8.84
N GLU A 153 -1.15 -18.64 8.96
CA GLU A 153 0.04 -19.45 9.09
C GLU A 153 0.08 -20.13 10.47
N LYS A 154 0.12 -21.46 10.47
CA LYS A 154 0.23 -22.25 11.71
C LYS A 154 1.53 -22.01 12.47
N ARG A 155 2.54 -21.48 11.79
CA ARG A 155 3.85 -21.16 12.35
C ARG A 155 4.31 -19.78 11.90
N PRO A 156 4.91 -18.98 12.79
CA PRO A 156 5.34 -17.62 12.47
C PRO A 156 6.57 -17.54 11.53
N ALA A 157 7.09 -18.66 11.05
CA ALA A 157 8.24 -18.69 10.15
C ALA A 157 8.01 -17.93 8.82
N ARG A 158 6.75 -17.73 8.42
CA ARG A 158 6.42 -16.91 7.25
C ARG A 158 6.01 -15.47 7.61
N TRP A 159 6.02 -15.12 8.90
CA TRP A 159 5.87 -13.75 9.35
C TRP A 159 7.24 -13.08 9.30
N VAL A 160 7.44 -12.24 8.31
CA VAL A 160 8.74 -11.61 8.08
C VAL A 160 8.83 -10.33 8.90
N GLU A 161 9.82 -10.27 9.76
CA GLU A 161 10.20 -9.07 10.53
C GLU A 161 11.11 -8.17 9.70
N MET A 162 11.18 -6.88 10.02
CA MET A 162 12.07 -5.91 9.35
C MET A 162 11.95 -5.95 7.81
N VAL A 163 10.71 -6.09 7.29
CA VAL A 163 10.49 -6.18 5.84
C VAL A 163 11.02 -4.94 5.15
N LYS A 164 11.84 -5.12 4.12
CA LYS A 164 12.42 -4.05 3.31
C LYS A 164 11.98 -4.05 1.85
N SER A 165 11.69 -5.25 1.30
CA SER A 165 11.32 -5.33 -0.11
C SER A 165 10.43 -6.52 -0.46
N LEU A 166 9.63 -6.31 -1.51
CA LEU A 166 8.84 -7.33 -2.20
C LEU A 166 9.33 -7.40 -3.65
N THR A 167 9.70 -8.58 -4.10
CA THR A 167 10.06 -8.81 -5.50
C THR A 167 9.07 -9.79 -6.13
N VAL A 168 8.29 -9.31 -7.09
CA VAL A 168 7.38 -10.15 -7.86
C VAL A 168 8.19 -10.88 -8.93
N VAL A 169 8.08 -12.20 -8.96
CA VAL A 169 8.82 -13.05 -9.90
C VAL A 169 7.85 -13.91 -10.68
N ARG A 170 7.88 -13.76 -12.00
CA ARG A 170 7.14 -14.63 -12.91
C ARG A 170 8.06 -15.74 -13.42
N VAL A 171 7.62 -16.98 -13.26
CA VAL A 171 8.36 -18.13 -13.80
C VAL A 171 8.29 -18.07 -15.33
N PRO A 172 9.41 -18.09 -16.05
CA PRO A 172 9.41 -18.13 -17.52
C PRO A 172 8.79 -19.44 -18.02
N ASN A 173 8.22 -19.39 -19.24
CA ASN A 173 7.75 -20.59 -19.96
C ASN A 173 8.93 -21.44 -20.41
#